data_d97abe441cdcd40a6f04e7a9a4b212e8
#
_entry.id   d97abe441cdcd40a6f04e7a9a4b212e8
#
_cell.length_a   1.000
_cell.length_b   1.000
_cell.length_c   1.000
_cell.angle_alpha   90.00
_cell.angle_beta   90.00
_cell.angle_gamma   90.00
#
_symmetry.space_group_name_H-M   'P 1'
#
loop_
_entity.id
_entity.type
_entity.pdbx_description
1 polymer ?
#
loop_
_entity_poly.entity_id
_entity_poly.type
_entity_poly.pdbx_seq_one_letter_code
_entity_poly.pdbx_strand_id
1 'polypeptide(L)'
;SAAALAGNILFFLLLQADRCLHTPMYFLLSQLSIMDLTLNGTVVPKMTANFLSGSKFISQGGCAAQVFLVVLVGGAECFLLAVMAYDRYVAVCHPLRYPMLMNWEACCLMTLVTWMVGVADSVIDVGVVFRFPYCGSLQVDHFFCEIPALLRLSCADTSLFQDFIYACCVVMLLLGVIVASHARVLTAVISMSSTEGKQKALTTCSSHLAVVGLYYGGGIFNYMYKASAGTPAGDRAISTFYTIFVPMINPLIYSLRNREVMRARKRVLGSWRV
;
A
#
# COMPACT_ATOMS: atom_id res chain seq x y z
N SER A 1 -12.64 -6.02 -4.67
CA SER A 1 -13.49 -7.21 -4.55
C SER A 1 -14.07 -7.32 -3.14
N ALA A 2 -15.24 -8.00 -2.99
CA ALA A 2 -15.86 -8.21 -1.68
C ALA A 2 -14.90 -8.91 -0.69
N ALA A 3 -14.05 -9.81 -1.18
CA ALA A 3 -13.04 -10.50 -0.36
C ALA A 3 -11.99 -9.53 0.21
N ALA A 4 -11.52 -8.55 -0.57
CA ALA A 4 -10.56 -7.55 -0.08
C ALA A 4 -11.18 -6.66 1.00
N LEU A 5 -12.42 -6.18 0.76
CA LEU A 5 -13.16 -5.39 1.74
C LEU A 5 -13.40 -6.17 3.04
N ALA A 6 -13.98 -7.37 2.94
CA ALA A 6 -14.26 -8.20 4.10
C ALA A 6 -12.98 -8.57 4.87
N GLY A 7 -11.90 -8.94 4.16
CA GLY A 7 -10.62 -9.29 4.77
C GLY A 7 -10.01 -8.14 5.56
N ASN A 8 -9.96 -6.93 4.99
CA ASN A 8 -9.40 -5.76 5.66
C ASN A 8 -10.29 -5.27 6.82
N ILE A 9 -11.62 -5.29 6.67
CA ILE A 9 -12.55 -4.95 7.77
C ILE A 9 -12.36 -5.93 8.93
N LEU A 10 -12.39 -7.23 8.68
CA LEU A 10 -12.23 -8.25 9.72
C LEU A 10 -10.86 -8.15 10.39
N PHE A 11 -9.80 -7.90 9.62
CA PHE A 11 -8.45 -7.74 10.16
C PHE A 11 -8.36 -6.49 11.03
N PHE A 12 -8.87 -5.35 10.56
CA PHE A 12 -8.93 -4.10 11.33
C PHE A 12 -9.70 -4.30 12.65
N LEU A 13 -10.90 -4.89 12.60
CA LEU A 13 -11.71 -5.15 13.79
C LEU A 13 -11.00 -6.08 14.78
N LEU A 14 -10.30 -7.11 14.29
CA LEU A 14 -9.52 -8.01 15.14
C LEU A 14 -8.39 -7.26 15.86
N LEU A 15 -7.68 -6.36 15.17
CA LEU A 15 -6.62 -5.55 15.76
C LEU A 15 -7.14 -4.60 16.84
N GLN A 16 -8.37 -4.11 16.70
CA GLN A 16 -9.01 -3.25 17.71
C GLN A 16 -9.59 -4.03 18.90
N ALA A 17 -10.11 -5.22 18.65
CA ALA A 17 -10.81 -6.01 19.66
C ALA A 17 -9.87 -6.65 20.71
N ASP A 18 -8.67 -7.04 20.33
CA ASP A 18 -7.74 -7.74 21.22
C ASP A 18 -6.65 -6.79 21.77
N ARG A 19 -6.72 -6.50 23.07
CA ARG A 19 -5.73 -5.63 23.76
C ARG A 19 -4.29 -6.11 23.63
N CYS A 20 -4.04 -7.40 23.45
CA CYS A 20 -2.70 -7.92 23.23
C CYS A 20 -2.09 -7.49 21.89
N LEU A 21 -2.92 -7.01 20.97
CA LEU A 21 -2.50 -6.46 19.68
C LEU A 21 -2.36 -4.92 19.69
N HIS A 22 -2.50 -4.27 20.84
CA HIS A 22 -2.30 -2.81 20.95
C HIS A 22 -0.80 -2.49 21.09
N THR A 23 -0.04 -2.73 20.04
CA THR A 23 1.39 -2.39 19.94
C THR A 23 1.64 -1.51 18.72
N PRO A 24 2.77 -0.78 18.66
CA PRO A 24 3.13 0.07 17.52
C PRO A 24 2.97 -0.63 16.16
N MET A 25 3.49 -1.85 16.03
CA MET A 25 3.37 -2.63 14.81
C MET A 25 1.92 -2.84 14.36
N TYR A 26 1.04 -3.26 15.28
CA TYR A 26 -0.36 -3.54 14.92
C TYR A 26 -1.15 -2.25 14.67
N PHE A 27 -0.75 -1.14 15.29
CA PHE A 27 -1.26 0.18 14.92
C PHE A 27 -0.92 0.53 13.47
N LEU A 28 0.35 0.37 13.05
CA LEU A 28 0.76 0.60 11.66
C LEU A 28 0.03 -0.34 10.68
N LEU A 29 -0.16 -1.60 11.05
CA LEU A 29 -0.95 -2.56 10.26
C LEU A 29 -2.43 -2.16 10.15
N SER A 30 -3.00 -1.54 11.18
CA SER A 30 -4.37 -1.01 11.11
C SER A 30 -4.48 0.15 10.11
N GLN A 31 -3.44 0.99 10.03
CA GLN A 31 -3.37 2.07 9.02
C GLN A 31 -3.27 1.49 7.61
N LEU A 32 -2.48 0.45 7.40
CA LEU A 32 -2.41 -0.25 6.11
C LEU A 32 -3.80 -0.78 5.69
N SER A 33 -4.55 -1.38 6.62
CA SER A 33 -5.92 -1.84 6.35
C SER A 33 -6.87 -0.71 5.97
N ILE A 34 -6.74 0.47 6.60
CA ILE A 34 -7.54 1.66 6.25
C ILE A 34 -7.20 2.14 4.82
N MET A 35 -5.91 2.15 4.47
CA MET A 35 -5.45 2.50 3.11
C MET A 35 -6.01 1.52 2.08
N ASP A 36 -5.88 0.22 2.32
CA ASP A 36 -6.45 -0.84 1.47
C ASP A 36 -7.97 -0.70 1.29
N LEU A 37 -8.69 -0.40 2.38
CA LEU A 37 -10.14 -0.16 2.33
C LEU A 37 -10.50 1.08 1.52
N THR A 38 -9.74 2.16 1.68
CA THR A 38 -9.94 3.40 0.92
C THR A 38 -9.71 3.17 -0.57
N LEU A 39 -8.63 2.48 -0.94
CA LEU A 39 -8.32 2.15 -2.33
C LEU A 39 -9.42 1.29 -2.97
N ASN A 40 -9.83 0.22 -2.30
CA ASN A 40 -10.90 -0.65 -2.79
C ASN A 40 -12.24 0.09 -2.87
N GLY A 41 -12.58 0.91 -1.87
CA GLY A 41 -13.80 1.73 -1.84
C GLY A 41 -13.85 2.78 -2.96
N THR A 42 -12.69 3.24 -3.42
CA THR A 42 -12.57 4.21 -4.50
C THR A 42 -12.72 3.56 -5.89
N VAL A 43 -12.15 2.38 -6.10
CA VAL A 43 -12.06 1.75 -7.42
C VAL A 43 -13.20 0.75 -7.67
N VAL A 44 -13.44 -0.17 -6.74
CA VAL A 44 -14.32 -1.33 -6.96
C VAL A 44 -15.78 -0.96 -7.22
N PRO A 45 -16.42 -0.03 -6.48
CA PRO A 45 -17.83 0.28 -6.72
C PRO A 45 -18.09 0.84 -8.13
N LYS A 46 -17.24 1.76 -8.59
CA LYS A 46 -17.37 2.35 -9.92
C LYS A 46 -17.08 1.32 -11.02
N MET A 47 -16.07 0.50 -10.86
CA MET A 47 -15.76 -0.59 -11.78
C MET A 47 -16.93 -1.56 -11.89
N THR A 48 -17.53 -1.95 -10.76
CA THR A 48 -18.67 -2.86 -10.73
C THR A 48 -19.92 -2.23 -11.37
N ALA A 49 -20.20 -0.97 -11.06
CA ALA A 49 -21.32 -0.24 -11.65
C ALA A 49 -21.18 -0.12 -13.18
N ASN A 50 -19.99 0.20 -13.68
CA ASN A 50 -19.69 0.26 -15.11
C ASN A 50 -19.87 -1.11 -15.80
N PHE A 51 -19.48 -2.18 -15.12
CA PHE A 51 -19.65 -3.54 -15.65
C PHE A 51 -21.10 -3.97 -15.74
N LEU A 52 -21.90 -3.67 -14.71
CA LEU A 52 -23.32 -4.05 -14.64
C LEU A 52 -24.23 -3.19 -15.53
N SER A 53 -23.96 -1.89 -15.63
CA SER A 53 -24.78 -0.97 -16.42
C SER A 53 -24.40 -0.92 -17.91
N GLY A 54 -23.24 -1.46 -18.29
CA GLY A 54 -22.66 -1.27 -19.62
C GLY A 54 -22.22 0.18 -19.91
N SER A 55 -22.49 1.12 -19.02
CA SER A 55 -22.12 2.54 -19.14
C SER A 55 -20.71 2.75 -18.59
N LYS A 56 -19.83 3.30 -19.41
CA LYS A 56 -18.41 3.59 -19.04
C LYS A 56 -18.19 5.08 -18.78
N PHE A 57 -19.24 5.82 -18.45
CA PHE A 57 -19.15 7.26 -18.21
C PHE A 57 -18.68 7.58 -16.78
N ILE A 58 -17.78 8.55 -16.66
CA ILE A 58 -17.40 9.20 -15.40
C ILE A 58 -17.28 10.71 -15.65
N SER A 59 -17.78 11.53 -14.70
CA SER A 59 -17.59 12.97 -14.77
C SER A 59 -16.13 13.36 -14.54
N GLN A 60 -15.71 14.51 -15.07
CA GLN A 60 -14.35 15.02 -14.85
C GLN A 60 -14.04 15.16 -13.34
N GLY A 61 -14.95 15.70 -12.54
CA GLY A 61 -14.78 15.79 -11.09
C GLY A 61 -14.69 14.43 -10.40
N GLY A 62 -15.49 13.44 -10.84
CA GLY A 62 -15.40 12.08 -10.34
C GLY A 62 -14.08 11.39 -10.69
N CYS A 63 -13.57 11.64 -11.90
CA CYS A 63 -12.26 11.15 -12.33
C CYS A 63 -11.14 11.81 -11.50
N ALA A 64 -11.19 13.14 -11.30
CA ALA A 64 -10.21 13.84 -10.47
C ALA A 64 -10.21 13.35 -9.01
N ALA A 65 -11.39 13.14 -8.42
CA ALA A 65 -11.51 12.59 -7.08
C ALA A 65 -10.95 11.16 -6.98
N GLN A 66 -11.17 10.34 -8.01
CA GLN A 66 -10.64 8.97 -8.06
C GLN A 66 -9.11 8.97 -8.17
N VAL A 67 -8.53 9.79 -9.06
CA VAL A 67 -7.07 9.97 -9.17
C VAL A 67 -6.49 10.46 -7.85
N PHE A 68 -7.11 11.48 -7.24
CA PHE A 68 -6.68 12.03 -5.96
C PHE A 68 -6.58 10.96 -4.88
N LEU A 69 -7.62 10.16 -4.68
CA LEU A 69 -7.65 9.12 -3.65
C LEU A 69 -6.67 7.98 -3.94
N VAL A 70 -6.53 7.57 -5.19
CA VAL A 70 -5.59 6.50 -5.59
C VAL A 70 -4.14 6.93 -5.36
N VAL A 71 -3.77 8.14 -5.77
CA VAL A 71 -2.41 8.68 -5.56
C VAL A 71 -2.13 8.91 -4.08
N LEU A 72 -3.09 9.49 -3.34
CA LEU A 72 -2.98 9.71 -1.90
C LEU A 72 -2.65 8.41 -1.17
N VAL A 73 -3.44 7.38 -1.41
CA VAL A 73 -3.25 6.08 -0.74
C VAL A 73 -1.95 5.44 -1.20
N GLY A 74 -1.65 5.45 -2.50
CA GLY A 74 -0.41 4.88 -3.04
C GLY A 74 0.84 5.53 -2.45
N GLY A 75 0.91 6.87 -2.41
CA GLY A 75 2.00 7.61 -1.79
C GLY A 75 2.11 7.35 -0.29
N ALA A 76 0.98 7.43 0.43
CA ALA A 76 0.95 7.16 1.86
C ALA A 76 1.37 5.72 2.20
N GLU A 77 0.99 4.73 1.40
CA GLU A 77 1.37 3.33 1.60
C GLU A 77 2.87 3.11 1.44
N CYS A 78 3.51 3.77 0.47
CA CYS A 78 4.97 3.75 0.32
C CYS A 78 5.68 4.17 1.60
N PHE A 79 5.29 5.31 2.19
CA PHE A 79 5.90 5.81 3.42
C PHE A 79 5.55 4.95 4.63
N LEU A 80 4.32 4.45 4.71
CA LEU A 80 3.92 3.56 5.80
C LEU A 80 4.76 2.28 5.82
N LEU A 81 5.03 1.69 4.67
CA LEU A 81 5.91 0.52 4.57
C LEU A 81 7.34 0.82 5.02
N ALA A 82 7.85 2.04 4.75
CA ALA A 82 9.15 2.46 5.27
C ALA A 82 9.13 2.64 6.80
N VAL A 83 8.07 3.21 7.37
CA VAL A 83 7.89 3.31 8.83
C VAL A 83 7.81 1.92 9.47
N MET A 84 7.11 0.99 8.84
CA MET A 84 7.03 -0.40 9.30
C MET A 84 8.37 -1.12 9.22
N ALA A 85 9.20 -0.84 8.19
CA ALA A 85 10.56 -1.36 8.10
C ALA A 85 11.45 -0.83 9.22
N TYR A 86 11.32 0.46 9.54
CA TYR A 86 12.00 1.08 10.67
C TYR A 86 11.55 0.48 12.01
N ASP A 87 10.26 0.27 12.23
CA ASP A 87 9.72 -0.41 13.41
C ASP A 87 10.37 -1.80 13.59
N ARG A 88 10.45 -2.58 12.50
CA ARG A 88 11.11 -3.89 12.53
C ARG A 88 12.59 -3.79 12.87
N TYR A 89 13.29 -2.84 12.27
CA TYR A 89 14.69 -2.58 12.56
C TYR A 89 14.93 -2.28 14.04
N VAL A 90 14.17 -1.35 14.62
CA VAL A 90 14.31 -0.98 16.03
C VAL A 90 13.96 -2.16 16.95
N ALA A 91 12.90 -2.90 16.64
CA ALA A 91 12.46 -4.04 17.45
C ALA A 91 13.52 -5.18 17.51
N VAL A 92 14.24 -5.41 16.41
CA VAL A 92 15.21 -6.50 16.32
C VAL A 92 16.62 -6.06 16.74
N CYS A 93 17.07 -4.89 16.28
CA CYS A 93 18.43 -4.42 16.48
C CYS A 93 18.62 -3.63 17.79
N HIS A 94 17.55 -2.99 18.31
CA HIS A 94 17.60 -2.15 19.50
C HIS A 94 16.45 -2.45 20.48
N PRO A 95 16.26 -3.69 20.95
CA PRO A 95 15.08 -4.08 21.73
C PRO A 95 14.94 -3.30 23.05
N LEU A 96 16.04 -2.93 23.68
CA LEU A 96 16.02 -2.14 24.92
C LEU A 96 15.57 -0.68 24.70
N ARG A 97 15.77 -0.14 23.50
CA ARG A 97 15.36 1.22 23.13
C ARG A 97 14.01 1.27 22.42
N TYR A 98 13.46 0.12 22.07
CA TYR A 98 12.20 0.02 21.31
C TYR A 98 11.04 0.80 21.96
N PRO A 99 10.76 0.68 23.29
CA PRO A 99 9.66 1.42 23.90
C PRO A 99 9.84 2.94 23.89
N MET A 100 11.08 3.41 23.82
CA MET A 100 11.40 4.83 23.77
C MET A 100 11.31 5.39 22.35
N LEU A 101 11.80 4.65 21.34
CA LEU A 101 11.84 5.09 19.96
C LEU A 101 10.50 4.89 19.24
N MET A 102 9.79 3.82 19.54
CA MET A 102 8.49 3.45 19.00
C MET A 102 7.38 3.64 20.04
N ASN A 103 7.39 4.79 20.72
CA ASN A 103 6.30 5.18 21.61
C ASN A 103 5.07 5.62 20.79
N TRP A 104 3.94 5.76 21.48
CA TRP A 104 2.66 6.06 20.83
C TRP A 104 2.66 7.40 20.09
N GLU A 105 3.30 8.41 20.65
CA GLU A 105 3.42 9.75 20.05
C GLU A 105 4.23 9.69 18.75
N ALA A 106 5.37 9.01 18.76
CA ALA A 106 6.19 8.81 17.56
C ALA A 106 5.44 8.06 16.46
N CYS A 107 4.68 7.02 16.81
CA CYS A 107 3.87 6.26 15.84
C CYS A 107 2.78 7.13 15.24
N CYS A 108 2.06 7.90 16.04
CA CYS A 108 1.04 8.83 15.57
C CYS A 108 1.64 9.91 14.66
N LEU A 109 2.78 10.49 15.06
CA LEU A 109 3.45 11.51 14.26
C LEU A 109 3.93 10.95 12.91
N MET A 110 4.61 9.80 12.92
CA MET A 110 5.06 9.16 11.67
C MET A 110 3.89 8.83 10.75
N THR A 111 2.78 8.33 11.31
CA THR A 111 1.56 8.06 10.55
C THR A 111 0.95 9.34 9.98
N LEU A 112 0.87 10.41 10.77
CA LEU A 112 0.38 11.70 10.30
C LEU A 112 1.23 12.22 9.13
N VAL A 113 2.55 12.19 9.27
CA VAL A 113 3.48 12.58 8.19
C VAL A 113 3.23 11.74 6.93
N THR A 114 3.03 10.44 7.07
CA THR A 114 2.70 9.51 5.98
C THR A 114 1.47 9.97 5.20
N TRP A 115 0.36 10.28 5.89
CA TRP A 115 -0.86 10.77 5.26
C TRP A 115 -0.69 12.16 4.63
N MET A 116 0.03 13.06 5.30
CA MET A 116 0.28 14.43 4.78
C MET A 116 1.11 14.41 3.51
N VAL A 117 2.11 13.53 3.42
CA VAL A 117 2.90 13.36 2.19
C VAL A 117 2.03 12.83 1.05
N GLY A 118 1.18 11.81 1.31
CA GLY A 118 0.23 11.31 0.32
C GLY A 118 -0.74 12.40 -0.19
N VAL A 119 -1.24 13.27 0.72
CA VAL A 119 -2.08 14.41 0.33
C VAL A 119 -1.31 15.40 -0.55
N ALA A 120 -0.08 15.77 -0.17
CA ALA A 120 0.74 16.71 -0.93
C ALA A 120 1.03 16.18 -2.34
N ASP A 121 1.42 14.92 -2.46
CA ASP A 121 1.65 14.22 -3.72
C ASP A 121 0.40 14.25 -4.61
N SER A 122 -0.76 13.88 -4.06
CA SER A 122 -2.02 13.89 -4.77
C SER A 122 -2.45 15.26 -5.27
N VAL A 123 -2.26 16.31 -4.48
CA VAL A 123 -2.58 17.68 -4.87
C VAL A 123 -1.73 18.12 -6.05
N ILE A 124 -0.43 17.81 -6.00
CA ILE A 124 0.51 18.14 -7.08
C ILE A 124 0.13 17.38 -8.35
N ASP A 125 -0.03 16.06 -8.26
CA ASP A 125 -0.29 15.21 -9.41
C ASP A 125 -1.62 15.55 -10.10
N VAL A 126 -2.71 15.68 -9.33
CA VAL A 126 -4.00 16.09 -9.88
C VAL A 126 -3.91 17.49 -10.48
N GLY A 127 -3.25 18.44 -9.78
CA GLY A 127 -3.07 19.80 -10.27
C GLY A 127 -2.31 19.86 -11.60
N VAL A 128 -1.34 19.00 -11.82
CA VAL A 128 -0.58 18.93 -13.07
C VAL A 128 -1.37 18.20 -14.15
N VAL A 129 -1.87 16.98 -13.85
CA VAL A 129 -2.56 16.14 -14.82
C VAL A 129 -3.77 16.86 -15.43
N PHE A 130 -4.60 17.50 -14.63
CA PHE A 130 -5.79 18.19 -15.14
C PHE A 130 -5.53 19.55 -15.79
N ARG A 131 -4.26 20.00 -15.86
CA ARG A 131 -3.84 21.18 -16.68
C ARG A 131 -3.36 20.80 -18.06
N PHE A 132 -3.10 19.54 -18.35
CA PHE A 132 -2.74 19.14 -19.70
C PHE A 132 -3.89 19.33 -20.67
N PRO A 133 -3.62 19.73 -21.94
CA PRO A 133 -4.64 19.77 -22.98
C PRO A 133 -4.98 18.34 -23.41
N TYR A 134 -6.25 17.98 -23.33
CA TYR A 134 -6.80 16.71 -23.80
C TYR A 134 -7.47 16.90 -25.15
N CYS A 135 -7.19 16.05 -26.14
CA CYS A 135 -7.68 16.14 -27.50
C CYS A 135 -8.41 14.87 -27.95
N GLY A 136 -9.33 15.05 -28.90
CA GLY A 136 -10.05 13.95 -29.52
C GLY A 136 -11.10 13.30 -28.60
N SER A 137 -11.21 11.99 -28.68
CA SER A 137 -12.15 11.23 -27.87
C SER A 137 -11.64 11.15 -26.42
N LEU A 138 -12.40 11.70 -25.47
CA LEU A 138 -12.10 11.61 -24.03
C LEU A 138 -12.47 10.23 -23.44
N GLN A 139 -12.28 9.16 -24.21
CA GLN A 139 -12.54 7.80 -23.76
C GLN A 139 -11.31 7.21 -23.10
N VAL A 140 -11.38 7.03 -21.78
CA VAL A 140 -10.33 6.34 -21.03
C VAL A 140 -10.53 4.82 -21.19
N ASP A 141 -9.62 4.15 -21.89
CA ASP A 141 -9.64 2.69 -22.04
C ASP A 141 -9.10 1.99 -20.80
N HIS A 142 -9.73 2.27 -19.65
CA HIS A 142 -9.35 1.70 -18.36
C HIS A 142 -10.57 1.50 -17.45
N PHE A 143 -10.42 0.69 -16.37
CA PHE A 143 -11.52 0.40 -15.42
C PHE A 143 -11.82 1.58 -14.50
N PHE A 144 -10.83 2.42 -14.24
CA PHE A 144 -10.90 3.60 -13.38
C PHE A 144 -9.96 4.68 -13.92
N CYS A 145 -10.09 5.91 -13.42
CA CYS A 145 -9.17 6.98 -13.77
C CYS A 145 -7.83 6.78 -13.07
N GLU A 146 -6.80 6.58 -13.88
CA GLU A 146 -5.41 6.56 -13.42
C GLU A 146 -4.55 7.52 -14.26
N ILE A 147 -3.49 8.05 -13.66
CA ILE A 147 -2.63 9.05 -14.31
C ILE A 147 -2.09 8.57 -15.66
N PRO A 148 -1.49 7.36 -15.79
CA PRO A 148 -0.95 6.93 -17.06
C PRO A 148 -2.01 6.82 -18.18
N ALA A 149 -3.25 6.42 -17.85
CA ALA A 149 -4.32 6.34 -18.81
C ALA A 149 -4.78 7.73 -19.28
N LEU A 150 -4.81 8.70 -18.37
CA LEU A 150 -5.14 10.08 -18.69
C LEU A 150 -4.05 10.76 -19.53
N LEU A 151 -2.78 10.58 -19.19
CA LEU A 151 -1.67 11.16 -19.93
C LEU A 151 -1.60 10.70 -21.38
N ARG A 152 -2.09 9.51 -21.71
CA ARG A 152 -2.22 9.03 -23.10
C ARG A 152 -3.25 9.79 -23.92
N LEU A 153 -4.19 10.48 -23.31
CA LEU A 153 -5.20 11.31 -23.99
C LEU A 153 -4.71 12.75 -24.17
N SER A 154 -3.55 13.10 -23.61
CA SER A 154 -2.96 14.44 -23.75
C SER A 154 -2.39 14.65 -25.15
N CYS A 155 -2.59 15.86 -25.69
CA CYS A 155 -1.95 16.33 -26.92
C CYS A 155 -0.57 16.93 -26.68
N ALA A 156 -0.26 17.27 -25.45
CA ALA A 156 1.06 17.79 -25.09
C ALA A 156 2.03 16.64 -24.84
N ASP A 157 3.32 16.94 -24.96
CA ASP A 157 4.36 16.02 -24.51
C ASP A 157 4.33 15.91 -22.98
N THR A 158 4.06 14.71 -22.48
CA THR A 158 3.98 14.40 -21.06
C THR A 158 5.19 13.62 -20.55
N SER A 159 6.23 13.43 -21.38
CA SER A 159 7.39 12.60 -21.08
C SER A 159 8.12 13.05 -19.80
N LEU A 160 8.40 14.34 -19.67
CA LEU A 160 9.07 14.89 -18.48
C LEU A 160 8.27 14.64 -17.19
N PHE A 161 6.94 14.76 -17.24
CA PHE A 161 6.11 14.51 -16.07
C PHE A 161 6.04 13.01 -15.74
N GLN A 162 5.96 12.16 -16.75
CA GLN A 162 6.05 10.71 -16.57
C GLN A 162 7.38 10.31 -15.96
N ASP A 163 8.50 10.82 -16.49
CA ASP A 163 9.84 10.55 -15.96
C ASP A 163 10.00 11.05 -14.53
N PHE A 164 9.41 12.21 -14.19
CA PHE A 164 9.40 12.73 -12.81
C PHE A 164 8.65 11.79 -11.86
N ILE A 165 7.43 11.38 -12.19
CA ILE A 165 6.66 10.41 -11.37
C ILE A 165 7.47 9.13 -11.18
N TYR A 166 8.05 8.60 -12.26
CA TYR A 166 8.85 7.38 -12.20
C TYR A 166 10.12 7.54 -11.38
N ALA A 167 10.81 8.67 -11.51
CA ALA A 167 11.99 8.99 -10.71
C ALA A 167 11.61 9.05 -9.22
N CYS A 168 10.49 9.67 -8.87
CA CYS A 168 9.98 9.69 -7.50
C CYS A 168 9.71 8.27 -6.97
N CYS A 169 9.03 7.43 -7.74
CA CYS A 169 8.79 6.03 -7.36
C CYS A 169 10.10 5.25 -7.18
N VAL A 170 11.07 5.43 -8.06
CA VAL A 170 12.38 4.77 -7.98
C VAL A 170 13.20 5.31 -6.79
N VAL A 171 13.19 6.62 -6.57
CA VAL A 171 13.88 7.25 -5.43
C VAL A 171 13.27 6.79 -4.11
N MET A 172 11.96 6.66 -4.02
CA MET A 172 11.28 6.07 -2.85
C MET A 172 11.73 4.64 -2.57
N LEU A 173 11.96 3.86 -3.63
CA LEU A 173 12.55 2.51 -3.55
C LEU A 173 14.01 2.53 -3.08
N LEU A 174 14.81 3.43 -3.63
CA LEU A 174 16.25 3.52 -3.41
C LEU A 174 16.62 4.30 -2.15
N LEU A 175 15.76 5.15 -1.62
CA LEU A 175 15.97 5.90 -0.36
C LEU A 175 16.08 5.00 0.87
N GLY A 176 16.33 3.75 0.62
CA GLY A 176 17.22 2.94 1.40
C GLY A 176 16.78 2.63 2.83
N VAL A 177 15.72 3.26 3.35
CA VAL A 177 15.23 2.93 4.70
C VAL A 177 14.78 1.48 4.73
N ILE A 178 14.08 1.04 3.69
CA ILE A 178 13.58 -0.34 3.60
C ILE A 178 14.75 -1.30 3.39
N VAL A 179 15.60 -1.06 2.40
CA VAL A 179 16.73 -1.95 2.09
C VAL A 179 17.77 -1.95 3.22
N ALA A 180 18.14 -0.78 3.74
CA ALA A 180 19.10 -0.67 4.83
C ALA A 180 18.54 -1.27 6.13
N SER A 181 17.27 -1.03 6.46
CA SER A 181 16.64 -1.62 7.64
C SER A 181 16.61 -3.14 7.56
N HIS A 182 16.21 -3.70 6.41
CA HIS A 182 16.16 -5.15 6.26
C HIS A 182 17.54 -5.81 6.20
N ALA A 183 18.54 -5.16 5.60
CA ALA A 183 19.92 -5.65 5.63
C ALA A 183 20.45 -5.69 7.07
N ARG A 184 20.19 -4.66 7.88
CA ARG A 184 20.55 -4.63 9.29
C ARG A 184 19.79 -5.65 10.12
N VAL A 185 18.51 -5.83 9.87
CA VAL A 185 17.70 -6.87 10.51
C VAL A 185 18.26 -8.26 10.18
N LEU A 186 18.57 -8.52 8.92
CA LEU A 186 19.10 -9.82 8.50
C LEU A 186 20.44 -10.13 9.18
N THR A 187 21.36 -9.15 9.21
CA THR A 187 22.64 -9.32 9.92
C THR A 187 22.44 -9.54 11.41
N ALA A 188 21.54 -8.82 12.06
CA ALA A 188 21.22 -9.03 13.47
C ALA A 188 20.63 -10.41 13.74
N VAL A 189 19.70 -10.87 12.89
CA VAL A 189 19.07 -12.20 13.02
C VAL A 189 20.10 -13.32 12.82
N ILE A 190 21.03 -13.19 11.88
CA ILE A 190 22.10 -14.17 11.67
C ILE A 190 22.98 -14.28 12.92
N SER A 191 23.28 -13.17 13.58
CA SER A 191 24.13 -13.11 14.78
C SER A 191 23.43 -13.54 16.08
N MET A 192 22.10 -13.71 16.10
CA MET A 192 21.37 -14.19 17.29
C MET A 192 21.82 -15.61 17.66
N SER A 193 22.02 -15.89 18.95
CA SER A 193 22.33 -17.23 19.45
C SER A 193 21.08 -18.12 19.60
N SER A 194 19.91 -17.52 19.90
CA SER A 194 18.66 -18.26 20.14
C SER A 194 17.97 -18.64 18.83
N THR A 195 17.78 -19.94 18.61
CA THR A 195 17.05 -20.47 17.44
C THR A 195 15.59 -20.00 17.41
N GLU A 196 14.94 -19.96 18.58
CA GLU A 196 13.55 -19.51 18.69
C GLU A 196 13.41 -18.01 18.37
N GLY A 197 14.34 -17.19 18.88
CA GLY A 197 14.42 -15.76 18.55
C GLY A 197 14.65 -15.51 17.07
N LYS A 198 15.55 -16.26 16.42
CA LYS A 198 15.78 -16.23 14.97
C LYS A 198 14.50 -16.52 14.20
N GLN A 199 13.82 -17.61 14.55
CA GLN A 199 12.61 -18.04 13.84
C GLN A 199 11.48 -17.00 13.98
N LYS A 200 11.29 -16.44 15.17
CA LYS A 200 10.28 -15.39 15.42
C LYS A 200 10.57 -14.13 14.59
N ALA A 201 11.83 -13.66 14.63
CA ALA A 201 12.26 -12.48 13.87
C ALA A 201 12.12 -12.71 12.35
N LEU A 202 12.61 -13.83 11.83
CA LEU A 202 12.49 -14.17 10.41
C LEU A 202 11.05 -14.26 9.93
N THR A 203 10.17 -14.89 10.71
CA THR A 203 8.75 -15.02 10.34
C THR A 203 8.07 -13.64 10.22
N THR A 204 8.34 -12.74 11.17
CA THR A 204 7.74 -11.40 11.17
C THR A 204 8.32 -10.53 10.05
N CYS A 205 9.64 -10.55 9.87
CA CYS A 205 10.30 -9.77 8.82
C CYS A 205 9.97 -10.30 7.42
N SER A 206 9.84 -11.63 7.24
CA SER A 206 9.48 -12.21 5.94
C SER A 206 8.06 -11.85 5.50
N SER A 207 7.14 -11.68 6.43
CA SER A 207 5.78 -11.18 6.12
C SER A 207 5.81 -9.75 5.60
N HIS A 208 6.58 -8.89 6.27
CA HIS A 208 6.76 -7.51 5.83
C HIS A 208 7.50 -7.44 4.49
N LEU A 209 8.59 -8.20 4.32
CA LEU A 209 9.31 -8.29 3.05
C LEU A 209 8.44 -8.78 1.89
N ALA A 210 7.51 -9.71 2.15
CA ALA A 210 6.58 -10.18 1.13
C ALA A 210 5.66 -9.05 0.66
N VAL A 211 5.10 -8.26 1.58
CA VAL A 211 4.26 -7.11 1.23
C VAL A 211 5.06 -6.03 0.50
N VAL A 212 6.24 -5.67 1.03
CA VAL A 212 7.17 -4.74 0.38
C VAL A 212 7.53 -5.21 -1.04
N GLY A 213 7.85 -6.49 -1.20
CA GLY A 213 8.18 -7.08 -2.50
C GLY A 213 7.01 -7.07 -3.49
N LEU A 214 5.79 -7.35 -3.02
CA LEU A 214 4.58 -7.26 -3.83
C LEU A 214 4.30 -5.81 -4.25
N TYR A 215 4.40 -4.88 -3.31
CA TYR A 215 4.11 -3.48 -3.55
C TYR A 215 5.15 -2.86 -4.50
N TYR A 216 6.41 -2.85 -4.12
CA TYR A 216 7.45 -2.21 -4.90
C TYR A 216 7.88 -3.01 -6.13
N GLY A 217 7.96 -4.34 -6.02
CA GLY A 217 8.31 -5.21 -7.16
C GLY A 217 7.33 -5.10 -8.29
N GLY A 218 6.06 -5.04 -7.95
CA GLY A 218 5.04 -4.77 -8.92
C GLY A 218 5.14 -3.34 -9.51
N GLY A 219 5.46 -2.25 -8.71
CA GLY A 219 5.70 -0.89 -9.22
C GLY A 219 6.82 -0.86 -10.25
N ILE A 220 7.94 -1.50 -9.95
CA ILE A 220 9.05 -1.67 -10.89
C ILE A 220 8.59 -2.41 -12.15
N PHE A 221 7.88 -3.52 -11.99
CA PHE A 221 7.38 -4.29 -13.12
C PHE A 221 6.45 -3.46 -14.01
N ASN A 222 5.54 -2.69 -13.42
CA ASN A 222 4.66 -1.78 -14.15
C ASN A 222 5.46 -0.74 -14.96
N TYR A 223 6.52 -0.17 -14.35
CA TYR A 223 7.40 0.76 -15.04
C TYR A 223 8.13 0.11 -16.21
N MET A 224 8.80 -1.03 -15.97
CA MET A 224 9.53 -1.77 -16.99
C MET A 224 8.63 -2.20 -18.16
N TYR A 225 7.41 -2.64 -17.82
CA TYR A 225 6.43 -3.04 -18.81
C TYR A 225 5.97 -1.88 -19.70
N LYS A 226 5.70 -0.72 -19.10
CA LYS A 226 5.30 0.50 -19.87
C LYS A 226 6.43 1.04 -20.73
N ALA A 227 7.66 1.01 -20.24
CA ALA A 227 8.85 1.40 -20.99
C ALA A 227 9.11 0.49 -22.22
N SER A 228 8.65 -0.77 -22.18
CA SER A 228 8.83 -1.75 -23.27
C SER A 228 7.63 -1.86 -24.23
N ALA A 229 6.88 -0.77 -24.46
CA ALA A 229 5.70 -0.71 -25.31
C ALA A 229 4.53 -1.61 -24.84
N GLY A 230 4.11 -1.41 -23.60
CA GLY A 230 2.99 -2.14 -22.99
C GLY A 230 1.68 -2.07 -23.78
N THR A 231 0.88 -3.12 -23.68
CA THR A 231 -0.44 -3.18 -24.31
C THR A 231 -1.53 -2.69 -23.35
N PRO A 232 -2.66 -2.13 -23.85
CA PRO A 232 -3.78 -1.71 -23.00
C PRO A 232 -4.34 -2.85 -22.12
N ALA A 233 -4.29 -4.09 -22.61
CA ALA A 233 -4.70 -5.27 -21.83
C ALA A 233 -3.74 -5.56 -20.67
N GLY A 234 -2.44 -5.45 -20.90
CA GLY A 234 -1.41 -5.62 -19.87
C GLY A 234 -1.49 -4.52 -18.81
N ASP A 235 -1.67 -3.26 -19.20
CA ASP A 235 -1.86 -2.16 -18.26
C ASP A 235 -3.05 -2.40 -17.33
N ARG A 236 -4.20 -2.82 -17.90
CA ARG A 236 -5.38 -3.19 -17.11
C ARG A 236 -5.11 -4.34 -16.14
N ALA A 237 -4.39 -5.36 -16.56
CA ALA A 237 -4.04 -6.49 -15.69
C ALA A 237 -3.15 -6.06 -14.52
N ILE A 238 -2.15 -5.23 -14.79
CA ILE A 238 -1.23 -4.70 -13.77
C ILE A 238 -1.96 -3.80 -12.79
N SER A 239 -2.79 -2.87 -13.28
CA SER A 239 -3.59 -1.98 -12.40
C SER A 239 -4.56 -2.78 -11.54
N THR A 240 -5.18 -3.84 -12.07
CA THR A 240 -6.03 -4.76 -11.29
C THR A 240 -5.23 -5.47 -10.19
N PHE A 241 -4.01 -5.87 -10.48
CA PHE A 241 -3.14 -6.51 -9.50
C PHE A 241 -2.90 -5.60 -8.30
N TYR A 242 -2.55 -4.33 -8.52
CA TYR A 242 -2.30 -3.38 -7.42
C TYR A 242 -3.54 -2.99 -6.65
N THR A 243 -4.62 -2.67 -7.36
CA THR A 243 -5.80 -2.09 -6.72
C THR A 243 -6.70 -3.13 -6.07
N ILE A 244 -6.59 -4.40 -6.45
CA ILE A 244 -7.47 -5.46 -5.96
C ILE A 244 -6.69 -6.58 -5.28
N PHE A 245 -5.65 -7.13 -5.95
CA PHE A 245 -4.94 -8.31 -5.42
C PHE A 245 -4.04 -7.97 -4.25
N VAL A 246 -3.24 -6.91 -4.31
CA VAL A 246 -2.35 -6.52 -3.21
C VAL A 246 -3.14 -6.22 -1.94
N PRO A 247 -4.19 -5.37 -1.95
CA PRO A 247 -5.04 -5.15 -0.78
C PRO A 247 -5.77 -6.38 -0.25
N MET A 248 -6.03 -7.36 -1.11
CA MET A 248 -6.64 -8.62 -0.69
C MET A 248 -5.64 -9.53 0.03
N ILE A 249 -4.38 -9.50 -0.39
CA ILE A 249 -3.34 -10.40 0.13
C ILE A 249 -2.74 -9.86 1.43
N ASN A 250 -2.67 -8.53 1.63
CA ASN A 250 -2.10 -7.91 2.82
C ASN A 250 -2.65 -8.49 4.14
N PRO A 251 -3.97 -8.49 4.40
CA PRO A 251 -4.50 -9.07 5.63
C PRO A 251 -4.25 -10.57 5.74
N LEU A 252 -4.17 -11.30 4.62
CA LEU A 252 -3.86 -12.73 4.63
C LEU A 252 -2.43 -13.01 5.04
N ILE A 253 -1.45 -12.27 4.48
CA ILE A 253 -0.04 -12.43 4.84
C ILE A 253 0.16 -12.16 6.33
N TYR A 254 -0.40 -11.07 6.86
CA TYR A 254 -0.23 -10.72 8.26
C TYR A 254 -1.05 -11.59 9.21
N SER A 255 -2.25 -12.04 8.82
CA SER A 255 -3.10 -12.87 9.69
C SER A 255 -2.68 -14.34 9.72
N LEU A 256 -2.21 -14.90 8.60
CA LEU A 256 -1.85 -16.32 8.53
C LEU A 256 -0.42 -16.61 9.00
N ARG A 257 0.51 -15.68 8.82
CA ARG A 257 1.91 -15.85 9.22
C ARG A 257 2.22 -15.38 10.63
N ASN A 258 1.42 -14.47 11.19
CA ASN A 258 1.65 -13.94 12.53
C ASN A 258 0.93 -14.81 13.60
N ARG A 259 1.72 -15.50 14.43
CA ARG A 259 1.22 -16.36 15.50
C ARG A 259 0.37 -15.62 16.54
N GLU A 260 0.68 -14.35 16.81
CA GLU A 260 -0.07 -13.53 17.79
C GLU A 260 -1.45 -13.18 17.24
N VAL A 261 -1.54 -12.81 15.95
CA VAL A 261 -2.83 -12.57 15.27
C VAL A 261 -3.66 -13.85 15.20
N MET A 262 -3.05 -15.00 14.93
CA MET A 262 -3.77 -16.29 14.96
C MET A 262 -4.30 -16.63 16.34
N ARG A 263 -3.55 -16.34 17.41
CA ARG A 263 -4.01 -16.53 18.80
C ARG A 263 -5.14 -15.57 19.16
N ALA A 264 -5.02 -14.29 18.78
CA ALA A 264 -6.06 -13.28 18.96
C ALA A 264 -7.38 -13.70 18.28
N ARG A 265 -7.30 -14.16 17.02
CA ARG A 265 -8.46 -14.70 16.30
C ARG A 265 -9.15 -15.83 17.09
N LYS A 266 -8.38 -16.77 17.65
CA LYS A 266 -8.95 -17.86 18.46
C LYS A 266 -9.60 -17.34 19.74
N ARG A 267 -9.02 -16.36 20.41
CA ARG A 267 -9.61 -15.75 21.63
C ARG A 267 -10.92 -15.04 21.31
N VAL A 268 -10.93 -14.19 20.29
CA VAL A 268 -12.12 -13.43 19.89
C VAL A 268 -13.24 -14.38 19.44
N LEU A 269 -12.95 -15.36 18.58
CA LEU A 269 -13.94 -16.34 18.13
C LEU A 269 -14.40 -17.29 19.25
N GLY A 270 -13.54 -17.60 20.22
CA GLY A 270 -13.89 -18.41 21.39
C GLY A 270 -14.83 -17.69 22.35
N SER A 271 -14.67 -16.37 22.51
CA SER A 271 -15.55 -15.55 23.36
C SER A 271 -16.96 -15.35 22.77
N TRP A 272 -17.17 -15.60 21.48
CA TRP A 272 -18.49 -15.53 20.83
C TRP A 272 -19.27 -16.86 20.91
N ARG A 273 -18.68 -17.90 21.52
CA ARG A 273 -19.31 -19.21 21.69
C ARG A 273 -19.83 -19.46 23.10
N VAL A 274 -19.77 -18.48 23.97
CA VAL A 274 -20.35 -18.45 25.32
C VAL A 274 -21.48 -17.43 25.34
#